data_4556e5408fac0bc385f5dcd5b9ee1bbd
#
_entry.id   4556e5408fac0bc385f5dcd5b9ee1bbd
#
_cell.length_a   1.000
_cell.length_b   1.000
_cell.length_c   1.000
_cell.angle_alpha   90.00
_cell.angle_beta   90.00
_cell.angle_gamma   90.00
#
_symmetry.space_group_name_H-M   'P 1'
#
loop_
_entity.id
_entity.type
_entity.pdbx_description
1 polymer ?
#
loop_
_entity_poly.entity_id
_entity_poly.type
_entity_poly.pdbx_seq_one_letter_code
_entity_poly.pdbx_strand_id
1 'polypeptide(L)'
;MVRDCTDDEATPSYKTDDGRPVPHVTGEKRPDVRANRHAKKVEVTVYGWKLWVVWEPQMKMPLALAIDDIQVHDNQHAYEVLAQAQQNVAGIARIRSVALDRGFLDGKLLSRIEKDGILIYIPAKANMRVAQDAREIARRAWEEGQRGRSLEGCVVRERHEKVRHGSGKKATTEILTTTLVGVRELGCDWWNEDGSNSKENSKSYEPKLLNATVVLRWDGAPKEAEHEVVILTTNPAQDPFEAFDGYDDRSLIENTCNREAKEQWFLEHHPKRSEAGVRVHAYFVFMCMALVVGFRVHRSNSDRARLRGQETGIARYRRELRTNNWDKVMVFTEEHFGIFRNYEFALLGGLSVLRNERKGESLAVVLERYGVPAQRADSS
;
A
#
# COMPACT_ATOMS: atom_id res chain seq x y z
N MET A 1 -4.28 5.78 -5.71
CA MET A 1 -3.23 4.78 -5.41
C MET A 1 -2.47 5.20 -4.20
N VAL A 2 -2.07 4.25 -3.40
CA VAL A 2 -1.23 4.48 -2.23
C VAL A 2 0.06 3.70 -2.41
N ARG A 3 1.15 4.24 -1.89
CA ARG A 3 2.45 3.60 -1.92
C ARG A 3 3.16 3.75 -0.59
N ASP A 4 3.77 2.66 -0.14
CA ASP A 4 4.52 2.60 1.10
C ASP A 4 5.64 1.55 1.01
N CYS A 5 6.58 1.61 1.95
CA CYS A 5 7.55 0.57 2.20
C CYS A 5 7.21 -0.16 3.49
N THR A 6 7.49 -1.44 3.53
CA THR A 6 7.42 -2.24 4.76
C THR A 6 8.63 -3.15 4.87
N ASP A 7 9.08 -3.38 6.09
CA ASP A 7 10.17 -4.31 6.34
C ASP A 7 9.64 -5.74 6.41
N ASP A 8 10.34 -6.66 5.75
CA ASP A 8 10.15 -8.11 5.86
C ASP A 8 11.26 -8.64 6.77
N GLU A 9 10.92 -8.75 8.05
CA GLU A 9 11.90 -9.00 9.10
C GLU A 9 12.41 -10.44 9.07
N ALA A 10 13.72 -10.59 9.20
CA ALA A 10 14.43 -11.85 9.26
C ALA A 10 15.27 -11.95 10.55
N THR A 11 15.96 -13.06 10.73
CA THR A 11 16.91 -13.26 11.83
C THR A 11 18.35 -13.28 11.32
N PRO A 12 19.37 -13.08 12.17
CA PRO A 12 20.78 -13.14 11.76
C PRO A 12 21.22 -14.47 11.12
N SER A 13 20.41 -15.52 11.24
CA SER A 13 20.68 -16.84 10.65
C SER A 13 20.40 -16.94 9.15
N TYR A 14 19.74 -15.92 8.58
CA TYR A 14 19.50 -15.85 7.14
C TYR A 14 20.78 -15.49 6.38
N LYS A 15 20.81 -15.81 5.10
CA LYS A 15 21.93 -15.49 4.21
C LYS A 15 21.43 -14.98 2.87
N THR A 16 22.19 -14.10 2.27
CA THR A 16 22.03 -13.72 0.87
C THR A 16 22.42 -14.88 -0.06
N ASP A 17 22.00 -14.81 -1.31
CA ASP A 17 22.28 -15.88 -2.30
C ASP A 17 23.78 -16.02 -2.61
N ASP A 18 24.55 -14.96 -2.43
CA ASP A 18 26.01 -14.95 -2.53
C ASP A 18 26.74 -15.33 -1.22
N GLY A 19 25.99 -15.72 -0.18
CA GLY A 19 26.49 -16.19 1.10
C GLY A 19 26.89 -15.10 2.09
N ARG A 20 26.67 -13.82 1.79
CA ARG A 20 26.86 -12.71 2.75
C ARG A 20 25.88 -12.82 3.91
N PRO A 21 26.17 -12.19 5.07
CA PRO A 21 25.22 -12.03 6.15
C PRO A 21 23.94 -11.32 5.65
N VAL A 22 22.80 -11.62 6.29
CA VAL A 22 21.55 -10.94 6.01
C VAL A 22 21.70 -9.41 6.16
N PRO A 23 21.14 -8.62 5.24
CA PRO A 23 21.12 -7.17 5.35
C PRO A 23 20.50 -6.70 6.67
N HIS A 24 21.01 -5.65 7.28
CA HIS A 24 20.50 -5.12 8.55
C HIS A 24 20.67 -3.61 8.65
N VAL A 25 19.78 -3.00 9.44
CA VAL A 25 19.85 -1.58 9.82
C VAL A 25 19.83 -1.48 11.33
N THR A 26 20.76 -0.70 11.89
CA THR A 26 20.80 -0.37 13.31
C THR A 26 20.32 1.06 13.49
N GLY A 27 19.35 1.25 14.38
CA GLY A 27 18.77 2.55 14.66
C GLY A 27 18.17 2.65 16.05
N GLU A 28 17.92 3.88 16.50
CA GLU A 28 17.26 4.12 17.77
C GLU A 28 15.72 4.03 17.60
N LYS A 29 15.10 3.08 18.25
CA LYS A 29 13.64 2.94 18.33
C LYS A 29 13.15 3.31 19.72
N ARG A 30 12.10 4.14 19.80
CA ARG A 30 11.39 4.28 21.08
C ARG A 30 10.49 3.08 21.26
N PRO A 31 10.56 2.38 22.40
CA PRO A 31 9.55 1.37 22.74
C PRO A 31 8.17 2.01 22.74
N ASP A 32 7.13 1.20 22.50
CA ASP A 32 5.76 1.65 22.26
C ASP A 32 5.35 2.87 23.12
N VAL A 33 5.17 4.01 22.46
CA VAL A 33 4.85 5.30 23.10
C VAL A 33 3.48 5.24 23.79
N ARG A 34 2.59 4.31 23.41
CA ARG A 34 1.30 4.09 24.06
C ARG A 34 1.43 3.51 25.47
N ALA A 35 2.46 2.68 25.67
CA ALA A 35 2.72 2.06 26.97
C ALA A 35 3.54 2.96 27.90
N ASN A 36 4.48 3.77 27.37
CA ASN A 36 5.32 4.62 28.22
C ASN A 36 5.90 5.83 27.44
N ARG A 37 5.32 7.01 27.64
CA ARG A 37 5.76 8.28 27.01
C ARG A 37 7.21 8.69 27.39
N HIS A 38 7.76 8.14 28.45
CA HIS A 38 9.09 8.46 28.97
C HIS A 38 10.12 7.35 28.69
N ALA A 39 9.75 6.32 27.91
CA ALA A 39 10.67 5.25 27.58
C ALA A 39 11.90 5.81 26.85
N LYS A 40 13.09 5.44 27.34
CA LYS A 40 14.36 5.79 26.68
C LYS A 40 14.40 5.12 25.30
N LYS A 41 15.02 5.80 24.35
CA LYS A 41 15.34 5.21 23.07
C LYS A 41 16.26 4.00 23.29
N VAL A 42 15.96 2.91 22.61
CA VAL A 42 16.76 1.68 22.62
C VAL A 42 17.32 1.49 21.24
N GLU A 43 18.59 1.15 21.14
CA GLU A 43 19.20 0.75 19.89
C GLU A 43 18.65 -0.62 19.49
N VAL A 44 18.11 -0.69 18.29
CA VAL A 44 17.50 -1.90 17.71
C VAL A 44 18.15 -2.17 16.36
N THR A 45 18.63 -3.38 16.17
CA THR A 45 19.09 -3.86 14.86
C THR A 45 17.98 -4.71 14.24
N VAL A 46 17.50 -4.29 13.07
CA VAL A 46 16.50 -5.00 12.27
C VAL A 46 17.21 -5.65 11.11
N TYR A 47 16.97 -6.94 10.90
CA TYR A 47 17.52 -7.74 9.82
C TYR A 47 16.43 -8.05 8.82
N GLY A 48 16.75 -8.08 7.52
CA GLY A 48 15.80 -8.50 6.51
C GLY A 48 15.86 -7.71 5.21
N TRP A 49 14.71 -7.64 4.58
CA TRP A 49 14.51 -6.99 3.28
C TRP A 49 13.43 -5.93 3.40
N LYS A 50 13.45 -5.00 2.47
CA LYS A 50 12.44 -3.95 2.34
C LYS A 50 11.59 -4.23 1.12
N LEU A 51 10.28 -4.08 1.28
CA LEU A 51 9.30 -4.24 0.22
C LEU A 51 8.71 -2.88 -0.15
N TRP A 52 8.66 -2.60 -1.44
CA TRP A 52 7.93 -1.46 -2.01
C TRP A 52 6.65 -1.98 -2.64
N VAL A 53 5.52 -1.48 -2.17
CA VAL A 53 4.20 -1.94 -2.63
C VAL A 53 3.42 -0.77 -3.22
N VAL A 54 2.85 -0.96 -4.41
CA VAL A 54 1.80 -0.09 -4.95
C VAL A 54 0.46 -0.75 -4.72
N TRP A 55 -0.41 -0.06 -4.01
CA TRP A 55 -1.68 -0.56 -3.51
C TRP A 55 -2.87 0.24 -4.05
N GLU A 56 -3.92 -0.43 -4.46
CA GLU A 56 -5.20 0.17 -4.81
C GLU A 56 -6.14 0.10 -3.60
N PRO A 57 -6.48 1.26 -2.95
CA PRO A 57 -7.15 1.24 -1.65
C PRO A 57 -8.61 0.80 -1.71
N GLN A 58 -9.35 1.12 -2.78
CA GLN A 58 -10.78 0.78 -2.87
C GLN A 58 -11.01 -0.72 -3.05
N MET A 59 -10.26 -1.35 -3.95
CA MET A 59 -10.31 -2.80 -4.14
C MET A 59 -9.47 -3.57 -3.12
N LYS A 60 -8.59 -2.87 -2.40
CA LYS A 60 -7.62 -3.48 -1.45
C LYS A 60 -6.69 -4.46 -2.17
N MET A 61 -6.15 -4.06 -3.30
CA MET A 61 -5.38 -4.93 -4.18
C MET A 61 -3.94 -4.43 -4.38
N PRO A 62 -2.92 -5.28 -4.18
CA PRO A 62 -1.55 -4.98 -4.57
C PRO A 62 -1.45 -4.99 -6.10
N LEU A 63 -0.81 -3.98 -6.68
CA LEU A 63 -0.64 -3.84 -8.13
C LEU A 63 0.78 -4.12 -8.60
N ALA A 64 1.77 -3.79 -7.76
CA ALA A 64 3.17 -4.08 -8.03
C ALA A 64 3.94 -4.17 -6.72
N LEU A 65 5.04 -4.91 -6.74
CA LEU A 65 5.92 -5.17 -5.61
C LEU A 65 7.37 -5.16 -6.11
N ALA A 66 8.26 -4.52 -5.34
CA ALA A 66 9.70 -4.75 -5.41
C ALA A 66 10.23 -5.13 -4.03
N ILE A 67 11.35 -5.84 -4.01
CA ILE A 67 12.01 -6.27 -2.78
C ILE A 67 13.53 -6.08 -2.95
N ASP A 68 14.16 -5.48 -1.94
CA ASP A 68 15.61 -5.26 -1.90
C ASP A 68 16.10 -5.26 -0.44
N ASP A 69 17.39 -5.08 -0.24
CA ASP A 69 18.01 -5.02 1.08
C ASP A 69 17.38 -3.95 1.95
N ILE A 70 17.18 -4.23 3.25
CA ILE A 70 16.53 -3.32 4.20
C ILE A 70 17.24 -1.95 4.30
N GLN A 71 18.52 -1.88 3.95
CA GLN A 71 19.32 -0.64 3.96
C GLN A 71 19.01 0.29 2.80
N VAL A 72 18.39 -0.22 1.73
CA VAL A 72 18.11 0.56 0.53
C VAL A 72 17.13 1.69 0.84
N HIS A 73 17.44 2.89 0.36
CA HIS A 73 16.60 4.07 0.62
C HIS A 73 15.24 3.94 -0.07
N ASP A 74 14.20 4.45 0.57
CA ASP A 74 12.80 4.33 0.11
C ASP A 74 12.58 4.83 -1.33
N ASN A 75 13.35 5.82 -1.78
CA ASN A 75 13.25 6.39 -3.12
C ASN A 75 13.81 5.47 -4.24
N GLN A 76 14.66 4.50 -3.90
CA GLN A 76 15.44 3.72 -4.89
C GLN A 76 14.55 3.02 -5.93
N HIS A 77 13.55 2.27 -5.47
CA HIS A 77 12.62 1.54 -6.35
C HIS A 77 11.29 2.27 -6.55
N ALA A 78 11.22 3.51 -6.07
CA ALA A 78 9.99 4.27 -6.01
C ALA A 78 9.31 4.43 -7.37
N TYR A 79 10.03 4.88 -8.36
CA TYR A 79 9.46 5.10 -9.68
C TYR A 79 9.21 3.80 -10.43
N GLU A 80 10.15 2.85 -10.36
CA GLU A 80 10.10 1.60 -11.10
C GLU A 80 8.87 0.76 -10.72
N VAL A 81 8.57 0.66 -9.42
CA VAL A 81 7.38 -0.08 -8.95
C VAL A 81 6.09 0.62 -9.35
N LEU A 82 6.07 1.97 -9.37
CA LEU A 82 4.91 2.71 -9.86
C LEU A 82 4.71 2.51 -11.37
N ALA A 83 5.80 2.55 -12.14
CA ALA A 83 5.75 2.28 -13.58
C ALA A 83 5.30 0.83 -13.87
N GLN A 84 5.78 -0.14 -13.08
CA GLN A 84 5.32 -1.53 -13.17
C GLN A 84 3.83 -1.65 -12.85
N ALA A 85 3.34 -0.97 -11.80
CA ALA A 85 1.91 -0.95 -11.48
C ALA A 85 1.08 -0.37 -12.64
N GLN A 86 1.57 0.72 -13.28
CA GLN A 86 0.92 1.31 -14.44
C GLN A 86 0.86 0.33 -15.63
N GLN A 87 1.92 -0.44 -15.86
CA GLN A 87 1.96 -1.49 -16.89
C GLN A 87 0.99 -2.63 -16.57
N ASN A 88 0.95 -3.08 -15.32
CA ASN A 88 0.09 -4.17 -14.87
C ASN A 88 -1.41 -3.86 -15.03
N VAL A 89 -1.80 -2.59 -14.98
CA VAL A 89 -3.19 -2.17 -15.20
C VAL A 89 -3.44 -1.64 -16.61
N ALA A 90 -2.43 -1.58 -17.47
CA ALA A 90 -2.55 -1.04 -18.81
C ALA A 90 -3.64 -1.78 -19.62
N GLY A 91 -4.45 -1.02 -20.38
CA GLY A 91 -5.59 -1.56 -21.12
C GLY A 91 -6.88 -1.76 -20.30
N ILE A 92 -6.80 -1.73 -18.96
CA ILE A 92 -7.94 -1.86 -18.05
C ILE A 92 -8.21 -0.54 -17.33
N ALA A 93 -7.14 0.10 -16.81
CA ALA A 93 -7.21 1.31 -16.01
C ALA A 93 -5.96 2.17 -16.19
N ARG A 94 -6.02 3.39 -15.64
CA ARG A 94 -4.87 4.29 -15.56
C ARG A 94 -4.73 4.80 -14.13
N ILE A 95 -3.52 4.80 -13.61
CA ILE A 95 -3.20 5.45 -12.33
C ILE A 95 -3.28 6.97 -12.54
N ARG A 96 -4.21 7.63 -11.85
CA ARG A 96 -4.42 9.08 -11.94
C ARG A 96 -3.68 9.84 -10.85
N SER A 97 -3.59 9.25 -9.67
CA SER A 97 -2.97 9.88 -8.51
C SER A 97 -2.26 8.87 -7.64
N VAL A 98 -1.29 9.34 -6.88
CA VAL A 98 -0.56 8.55 -5.90
C VAL A 98 -0.43 9.32 -4.59
N ALA A 99 -0.71 8.65 -3.48
CA ALA A 99 -0.39 9.13 -2.13
C ALA A 99 0.90 8.46 -1.66
N LEU A 100 1.85 9.27 -1.20
CA LEU A 100 3.19 8.86 -0.80
C LEU A 100 3.42 9.23 0.66
N ASP A 101 4.24 8.45 1.37
CA ASP A 101 4.73 8.88 2.68
C ASP A 101 5.85 9.93 2.53
N ARG A 102 6.08 10.68 3.61
CA ARG A 102 7.15 11.70 3.67
C ARG A 102 8.57 11.15 3.46
N GLY A 103 8.75 9.83 3.56
CA GLY A 103 9.99 9.14 3.19
C GLY A 103 10.35 9.29 1.71
N PHE A 104 9.34 9.52 0.86
CA PHE A 104 9.49 9.70 -0.59
C PHE A 104 9.66 11.16 -1.04
N LEU A 105 9.92 12.09 -0.11
CA LEU A 105 10.18 13.50 -0.43
C LEU A 105 11.54 13.65 -1.13
N ASP A 106 11.54 13.41 -2.43
CA ASP A 106 12.69 13.56 -3.32
C ASP A 106 12.25 14.30 -4.60
N GLY A 107 12.91 15.42 -4.90
CA GLY A 107 12.49 16.30 -5.98
C GLY A 107 12.55 15.65 -7.37
N LYS A 108 13.56 14.83 -7.62
CA LYS A 108 13.71 14.09 -8.89
C LYS A 108 12.61 13.08 -9.08
N LEU A 109 12.36 12.28 -8.03
CA LEU A 109 11.29 11.28 -8.02
C LEU A 109 9.94 11.91 -8.31
N LEU A 110 9.60 12.96 -7.54
CA LEU A 110 8.30 13.63 -7.65
C LEU A 110 8.12 14.32 -9.00
N SER A 111 9.16 14.99 -9.51
CA SER A 111 9.14 15.59 -10.84
C SER A 111 8.93 14.55 -11.95
N ARG A 112 9.55 13.37 -11.82
CA ARG A 112 9.39 12.28 -12.78
C ARG A 112 7.98 11.71 -12.77
N ILE A 113 7.39 11.48 -11.60
CA ILE A 113 6.00 11.00 -11.44
C ILE A 113 5.02 12.01 -12.05
N GLU A 114 5.23 13.29 -11.79
CA GLU A 114 4.38 14.36 -12.33
C GLU A 114 4.42 14.42 -13.87
N LYS A 115 5.60 14.22 -14.48
CA LYS A 115 5.74 14.18 -15.95
C LYS A 115 4.91 13.07 -16.59
N ASP A 116 4.67 11.97 -15.89
CA ASP A 116 3.78 10.90 -16.35
C ASP A 116 2.31 11.29 -16.23
N GLY A 117 2.00 12.51 -15.79
CA GLY A 117 0.65 13.02 -15.60
C GLY A 117 -0.09 12.40 -14.41
N ILE A 118 0.66 11.93 -13.39
CA ILE A 118 0.14 11.36 -12.16
C ILE A 118 0.12 12.46 -11.10
N LEU A 119 -1.05 12.71 -10.50
CA LEU A 119 -1.21 13.64 -9.39
C LEU A 119 -0.57 13.06 -8.12
N ILE A 120 0.05 13.94 -7.32
CA ILE A 120 0.79 13.53 -6.14
C ILE A 120 0.16 14.15 -4.89
N TYR A 121 0.02 13.33 -3.84
CA TYR A 121 -0.33 13.75 -2.48
C TYR A 121 0.77 13.27 -1.54
N ILE A 122 1.50 14.19 -0.91
CA ILE A 122 2.64 13.86 -0.05
C ILE A 122 2.74 14.83 1.14
N PRO A 123 2.88 14.35 2.38
CA PRO A 123 3.00 15.25 3.53
C PRO A 123 4.39 15.86 3.58
N ALA A 124 4.43 17.17 3.75
CA ALA A 124 5.68 17.88 3.97
C ALA A 124 6.25 17.63 5.37
N LYS A 125 7.58 17.66 5.52
CA LYS A 125 8.22 17.70 6.83
C LYS A 125 8.00 19.08 7.48
N ALA A 126 7.79 19.08 8.80
CA ALA A 126 7.44 20.32 9.52
C ALA A 126 8.45 21.46 9.38
N ASN A 127 9.73 21.11 9.21
CA ASN A 127 10.85 22.06 9.08
C ASN A 127 11.09 22.55 7.64
N MET A 128 10.31 22.09 6.66
CA MET A 128 10.45 22.56 5.28
C MET A 128 9.86 23.96 5.13
N ARG A 129 10.55 24.84 4.39
CA ARG A 129 10.10 26.22 4.14
C ARG A 129 8.70 26.26 3.51
N VAL A 130 8.47 25.44 2.48
CA VAL A 130 7.15 25.36 1.84
C VAL A 130 6.02 24.98 2.79
N ALA A 131 6.31 24.16 3.81
CA ALA A 131 5.33 23.79 4.83
C ALA A 131 5.09 24.94 5.84
N GLN A 132 6.11 25.69 6.17
CA GLN A 132 6.00 26.87 7.05
C GLN A 132 5.20 27.97 6.36
N ASP A 133 5.52 28.28 5.11
CA ASP A 133 4.81 29.27 4.30
C ASP A 133 3.32 28.85 4.14
N ALA A 134 3.05 27.58 3.85
CA ALA A 134 1.68 27.07 3.73
C ALA A 134 0.87 27.25 5.02
N ARG A 135 1.46 26.95 6.18
CA ARG A 135 0.79 27.11 7.49
C ARG A 135 0.49 28.58 7.80
N GLU A 136 1.45 29.47 7.57
CA GLU A 136 1.26 30.90 7.81
C GLU A 136 0.13 31.45 6.95
N ILE A 137 0.15 31.14 5.65
CA ILE A 137 -0.89 31.56 4.71
C ILE A 137 -2.24 30.97 5.10
N ALA A 138 -2.30 29.69 5.46
CA ALA A 138 -3.53 29.01 5.84
C ALA A 138 -4.17 29.61 7.10
N ARG A 139 -3.38 29.94 8.12
CA ARG A 139 -3.87 30.61 9.33
C ARG A 139 -4.43 31.97 9.04
N ARG A 140 -3.71 32.75 8.25
CA ARG A 140 -4.20 34.06 7.81
C ARG A 140 -5.50 33.94 7.03
N ALA A 141 -5.61 32.97 6.12
CA ALA A 141 -6.84 32.71 5.38
C ALA A 141 -8.01 32.31 6.29
N TRP A 142 -7.74 31.51 7.30
CA TRP A 142 -8.72 31.14 8.33
C TRP A 142 -9.21 32.36 9.13
N GLU A 143 -8.29 33.19 9.62
CA GLU A 143 -8.61 34.40 10.39
C GLU A 143 -9.42 35.41 9.55
N GLU A 144 -9.07 35.62 8.30
CA GLU A 144 -9.82 36.49 7.37
C GLU A 144 -11.20 35.90 7.09
N GLY A 145 -11.29 34.55 6.95
CA GLY A 145 -12.59 33.85 6.82
C GLY A 145 -13.52 34.08 8.01
N GLN A 146 -13.00 34.09 9.24
CA GLN A 146 -13.78 34.41 10.45
C GLN A 146 -14.30 35.86 10.45
N ARG A 147 -13.64 36.75 9.72
CA ARG A 147 -14.06 38.15 9.52
C ARG A 147 -14.94 38.36 8.28
N GLY A 148 -15.36 37.26 7.63
CA GLY A 148 -16.16 37.29 6.41
C GLY A 148 -15.40 37.72 5.16
N ARG A 149 -14.07 37.67 5.14
CA ARG A 149 -13.21 38.00 4.02
C ARG A 149 -12.55 36.75 3.45
N SER A 150 -12.24 36.79 2.16
CA SER A 150 -11.47 35.70 1.50
C SER A 150 -10.03 36.17 1.21
N LEU A 151 -9.07 35.28 1.39
CA LEU A 151 -7.69 35.51 0.97
C LEU A 151 -7.51 34.92 -0.44
N GLU A 152 -6.98 35.70 -1.37
CA GLU A 152 -6.69 35.23 -2.73
C GLU A 152 -5.76 34.01 -2.72
N GLY A 153 -5.99 33.04 -3.61
CA GLY A 153 -5.23 31.80 -3.66
C GLY A 153 -5.56 30.81 -2.55
N CYS A 154 -6.50 31.14 -1.65
CA CYS A 154 -6.86 30.26 -0.53
C CYS A 154 -8.33 29.84 -0.56
N VAL A 155 -8.60 28.62 -0.12
CA VAL A 155 -9.96 28.08 0.03
C VAL A 155 -10.09 27.40 1.39
N VAL A 156 -10.97 27.92 2.23
CA VAL A 156 -11.30 27.33 3.54
C VAL A 156 -12.53 26.43 3.39
N ARG A 157 -12.46 25.22 3.92
CA ARG A 157 -13.57 24.25 3.94
C ARG A 157 -13.67 23.57 5.29
N GLU A 158 -14.90 23.26 5.67
CA GLU A 158 -15.21 22.48 6.86
C GLU A 158 -16.10 21.28 6.51
N ARG A 159 -15.83 20.15 7.15
CA ARG A 159 -16.63 18.93 7.09
C ARG A 159 -17.07 18.58 8.51
N HIS A 160 -18.36 18.33 8.69
CA HIS A 160 -18.92 17.91 9.96
C HIS A 160 -19.43 16.49 9.87
N GLU A 161 -18.88 15.61 10.68
CA GLU A 161 -19.24 14.20 10.72
C GLU A 161 -19.90 13.84 12.06
N LYS A 162 -21.03 13.14 12.01
CA LYS A 162 -21.69 12.62 13.20
C LYS A 162 -21.13 11.25 13.55
N VAL A 163 -20.36 11.16 14.61
CA VAL A 163 -19.81 9.90 15.11
C VAL A 163 -20.63 9.43 16.31
N ARG A 164 -21.10 8.19 16.24
CA ARG A 164 -21.86 7.57 17.32
C ARG A 164 -20.94 6.68 18.15
N HIS A 165 -20.79 7.02 19.43
CA HIS A 165 -20.03 6.25 20.40
C HIS A 165 -20.94 5.35 21.23
N GLY A 166 -20.62 4.06 21.31
CA GLY A 166 -21.37 3.06 22.08
C GLY A 166 -22.60 2.49 21.34
N SER A 167 -23.33 1.64 22.01
CA SER A 167 -24.50 0.95 21.48
C SER A 167 -25.72 1.06 22.39
N GLY A 168 -26.95 0.93 21.83
CA GLY A 168 -28.19 0.95 22.54
C GLY A 168 -28.53 2.33 23.11
N LYS A 169 -29.24 2.36 24.29
CA LYS A 169 -29.73 3.58 24.93
C LYS A 169 -28.64 4.49 25.52
N LYS A 170 -27.40 3.99 25.66
CA LYS A 170 -26.25 4.75 26.17
C LYS A 170 -25.38 5.31 25.06
N ALA A 171 -25.75 5.18 23.78
CA ALA A 171 -25.02 5.73 22.69
C ALA A 171 -25.04 7.26 22.71
N THR A 172 -23.90 7.88 22.66
CA THR A 172 -23.72 9.33 22.50
C THR A 172 -23.36 9.65 21.06
N THR A 173 -23.82 10.80 20.57
CA THR A 173 -23.44 11.27 19.22
C THR A 173 -22.60 12.51 19.40
N GLU A 174 -21.40 12.50 18.80
CA GLU A 174 -20.47 13.61 18.76
C GLU A 174 -20.40 14.15 17.32
N ILE A 175 -20.24 15.46 17.17
CA ILE A 175 -19.97 16.09 15.88
C ILE A 175 -18.48 16.36 15.80
N LEU A 176 -17.79 15.62 14.95
CA LEU A 176 -16.39 15.86 14.64
C LEU A 176 -16.30 16.88 13.51
N THR A 177 -15.49 17.89 13.69
CA THR A 177 -15.26 18.92 12.69
C THR A 177 -13.84 18.82 12.15
N THR A 178 -13.71 18.69 10.84
CA THR A 178 -12.43 18.79 10.12
C THR A 178 -12.40 20.13 9.38
N THR A 179 -11.38 20.95 9.66
CA THR A 179 -11.18 22.24 9.02
C THR A 179 -9.90 22.21 8.18
N LEU A 180 -10.05 22.43 6.90
CA LEU A 180 -8.96 22.41 5.92
C LEU A 180 -8.83 23.75 5.21
N VAL A 181 -7.59 24.12 4.88
CA VAL A 181 -7.30 25.27 4.04
C VAL A 181 -6.47 24.81 2.85
N GLY A 182 -7.01 24.98 1.65
CA GLY A 182 -6.27 24.87 0.41
C GLY A 182 -5.48 26.14 0.15
N VAL A 183 -4.19 26.00 -0.12
CA VAL A 183 -3.27 27.08 -0.49
C VAL A 183 -2.69 26.79 -1.86
N ARG A 184 -2.75 27.74 -2.78
CA ARG A 184 -2.26 27.58 -4.14
C ARG A 184 -0.97 28.33 -4.36
N GLU A 185 -0.25 27.92 -5.39
CA GLU A 185 0.91 28.63 -5.93
C GLU A 185 2.04 28.83 -4.92
N LEU A 186 2.27 27.83 -4.07
CA LEU A 186 3.41 27.81 -3.15
C LEU A 186 4.70 27.55 -3.90
N GLY A 187 5.68 28.44 -3.75
CA GLY A 187 7.00 28.28 -4.34
C GLY A 187 7.79 27.12 -3.69
N CYS A 188 8.28 26.20 -4.51
CA CYS A 188 9.06 25.05 -4.07
C CYS A 188 10.38 24.96 -4.86
N ASP A 189 11.50 25.11 -4.17
CA ASP A 189 12.82 25.21 -4.80
C ASP A 189 13.45 23.85 -5.14
N TRP A 190 13.06 22.78 -4.46
CA TRP A 190 13.70 21.45 -4.54
C TRP A 190 12.94 20.44 -5.40
N TRP A 191 11.71 20.74 -5.81
CA TRP A 191 10.89 19.84 -6.65
C TRP A 191 11.20 20.09 -8.12
N ASN A 192 12.30 19.54 -8.59
CA ASN A 192 12.77 19.68 -9.97
C ASN A 192 13.56 18.45 -10.41
N GLU A 193 13.91 18.40 -11.70
CA GLU A 193 14.62 17.27 -12.31
C GLU A 193 16.02 17.01 -11.74
N ASP A 194 16.68 18.07 -11.28
CA ASP A 194 18.04 17.99 -10.74
C ASP A 194 18.05 17.62 -9.25
N GLY A 195 16.92 17.80 -8.54
CA GLY A 195 16.79 17.56 -7.12
C GLY A 195 17.65 18.49 -6.25
N SER A 196 18.22 19.52 -6.84
CA SER A 196 19.08 20.51 -6.18
C SER A 196 18.32 21.82 -5.94
N ASN A 197 18.63 22.50 -4.85
CA ASN A 197 18.25 23.90 -4.68
C ASN A 197 19.00 24.73 -5.73
N SER A 198 18.42 24.87 -6.90
CA SER A 198 19.07 25.50 -8.08
C SER A 198 19.29 27.01 -7.97
N LYS A 199 19.17 27.58 -6.77
CA LYS A 199 19.39 29.03 -6.52
C LYS A 199 20.79 29.54 -6.87
N GLU A 200 21.79 28.66 -6.87
CA GLU A 200 23.17 29.11 -7.00
C GLU A 200 23.67 29.36 -8.44
N ASN A 201 23.00 28.85 -9.46
CA ASN A 201 23.61 28.78 -10.80
C ASN A 201 22.80 29.32 -11.98
N SER A 202 21.59 29.91 -11.83
CA SER A 202 20.89 30.48 -12.99
C SER A 202 20.20 31.81 -12.71
N LYS A 203 20.42 32.77 -13.60
CA LYS A 203 19.74 34.07 -13.60
C LYS A 203 18.25 34.00 -13.97
N SER A 204 17.71 32.82 -14.29
CA SER A 204 16.34 32.61 -14.75
C SER A 204 15.63 31.46 -13.98
N TYR A 205 15.95 31.29 -12.70
CA TYR A 205 15.31 30.25 -11.90
C TYR A 205 13.90 30.70 -11.50
N GLU A 206 12.91 29.94 -11.95
CA GLU A 206 11.53 30.05 -11.47
C GLU A 206 11.23 28.88 -10.53
N PRO A 207 10.79 29.13 -9.27
CA PRO A 207 10.40 28.07 -8.36
C PRO A 207 9.21 27.29 -8.92
N LYS A 208 9.20 26.00 -8.73
CA LYS A 208 8.02 25.17 -9.00
C LYS A 208 6.86 25.65 -8.13
N LEU A 209 5.71 25.91 -8.74
CA LEU A 209 4.49 26.23 -8.01
C LEU A 209 3.73 24.94 -7.67
N LEU A 210 3.46 24.74 -6.39
CA LEU A 210 2.68 23.62 -5.85
C LEU A 210 1.43 24.14 -5.16
N ASN A 211 0.50 23.24 -4.96
CA ASN A 211 -0.65 23.47 -4.07
C ASN A 211 -0.44 22.70 -2.76
N ALA A 212 -1.10 23.14 -1.71
CA ALA A 212 -1.10 22.42 -0.44
C ALA A 212 -2.47 22.44 0.21
N THR A 213 -2.75 21.39 0.98
CA THR A 213 -3.84 21.37 1.95
C THR A 213 -3.28 21.37 3.35
N VAL A 214 -3.66 22.34 4.16
CA VAL A 214 -3.26 22.47 5.56
C VAL A 214 -4.42 22.03 6.44
N VAL A 215 -4.16 21.10 7.34
CA VAL A 215 -5.13 20.58 8.30
C VAL A 215 -5.05 21.38 9.58
N LEU A 216 -5.98 22.31 9.80
CA LEU A 216 -6.06 23.14 11.00
C LEU A 216 -6.81 22.46 12.13
N ARG A 217 -7.80 21.63 11.81
CA ARG A 217 -8.58 20.88 12.78
C ARG A 217 -8.90 19.50 12.22
N TRP A 218 -8.68 18.48 13.03
CA TRP A 218 -9.00 17.10 12.71
C TRP A 218 -9.64 16.44 13.92
N ASP A 219 -10.69 15.64 13.71
CA ASP A 219 -11.43 14.94 14.76
C ASP A 219 -11.95 15.88 15.87
N GLY A 220 -12.43 17.05 15.47
CA GLY A 220 -12.98 18.05 16.39
C GLY A 220 -11.95 18.84 17.18
N ALA A 221 -10.67 18.38 17.24
CA ALA A 221 -9.63 19.05 17.98
C ALA A 221 -8.82 20.02 17.09
N PRO A 222 -8.61 21.29 17.53
CA PRO A 222 -7.70 22.18 16.84
C PRO A 222 -6.26 21.63 16.93
N LYS A 223 -5.52 21.73 15.84
CA LYS A 223 -4.09 21.39 15.83
C LYS A 223 -3.28 22.59 16.30
N GLU A 224 -2.27 22.32 17.14
CA GLU A 224 -1.24 23.30 17.43
C GLU A 224 -0.41 23.55 16.17
N ALA A 225 0.16 24.76 16.04
CA ALA A 225 0.89 25.18 14.83
C ALA A 225 1.96 24.18 14.37
N GLU A 226 2.65 23.59 15.34
CA GLU A 226 3.75 22.65 15.06
C GLU A 226 3.25 21.27 14.62
N HIS A 227 1.99 20.97 14.85
CA HIS A 227 1.36 19.68 14.58
C HIS A 227 0.37 19.71 13.42
N GLU A 228 0.22 20.87 12.76
CA GLU A 228 -0.58 20.99 11.55
C GLU A 228 0.05 20.18 10.42
N VAL A 229 -0.74 19.29 9.83
CA VAL A 229 -0.30 18.49 8.69
C VAL A 229 -0.46 19.33 7.42
N VAL A 230 0.63 19.39 6.64
CA VAL A 230 0.64 20.04 5.31
C VAL A 230 0.80 18.95 4.26
N ILE A 231 -0.19 18.80 3.41
CA ILE A 231 -0.17 17.84 2.29
C ILE A 231 0.12 18.65 1.02
N LEU A 232 1.30 18.43 0.45
CA LEU A 232 1.68 19.01 -0.85
C LEU A 232 1.02 18.21 -1.97
N THR A 233 0.60 18.90 -3.01
CA THR A 233 -0.05 18.28 -4.16
C THR A 233 0.22 19.01 -5.46
N THR A 234 0.29 18.23 -6.55
CA THR A 234 0.27 18.75 -7.93
C THR A 234 -1.16 18.91 -8.46
N ASN A 235 -2.17 18.51 -7.67
CA ASN A 235 -3.57 18.66 -8.07
C ASN A 235 -3.96 20.14 -8.12
N PRO A 236 -4.42 20.66 -9.26
CA PRO A 236 -4.92 22.03 -9.39
C PRO A 236 -6.31 22.23 -8.77
N ALA A 237 -6.93 21.18 -8.21
CA ALA A 237 -8.27 21.21 -7.65
C ALA A 237 -8.43 22.30 -6.58
N GLN A 238 -9.63 22.84 -6.52
CA GLN A 238 -9.95 23.94 -5.61
C GLN A 238 -10.47 23.47 -4.25
N ASP A 239 -10.83 22.18 -4.15
CA ASP A 239 -11.32 21.61 -2.90
C ASP A 239 -10.16 20.95 -2.11
N PRO A 240 -9.82 21.49 -0.92
CA PRO A 240 -8.78 20.91 -0.09
C PRO A 240 -9.11 19.48 0.39
N PHE A 241 -10.37 19.08 0.40
CA PHE A 241 -10.75 17.73 0.75
C PHE A 241 -10.31 16.69 -0.28
N GLU A 242 -10.15 17.04 -1.55
CA GLU A 242 -9.62 16.10 -2.55
C GLU A 242 -8.19 15.65 -2.21
N ALA A 243 -7.34 16.57 -1.78
CA ALA A 243 -5.96 16.24 -1.38
C ALA A 243 -5.93 15.51 -0.02
N PHE A 244 -6.79 15.91 0.91
CA PHE A 244 -6.90 15.31 2.24
C PHE A 244 -7.38 13.85 2.14
N ASP A 245 -8.50 13.61 1.47
CA ASP A 245 -9.08 12.28 1.30
C ASP A 245 -8.14 11.38 0.48
N GLY A 246 -7.53 11.93 -0.59
CA GLY A 246 -6.56 11.20 -1.42
C GLY A 246 -5.30 10.80 -0.65
N TYR A 247 -4.90 11.59 0.35
CA TYR A 247 -3.78 11.24 1.23
C TYR A 247 -4.20 10.31 2.38
N ASP A 248 -5.41 10.47 2.94
CA ASP A 248 -5.90 9.64 4.05
C ASP A 248 -5.96 8.15 3.67
N ASP A 249 -6.25 7.85 2.40
CA ASP A 249 -6.15 6.50 1.85
C ASP A 249 -4.78 5.83 2.10
N ARG A 250 -3.70 6.62 2.35
CA ARG A 250 -2.38 6.09 2.69
C ARG A 250 -2.40 5.23 3.96
N SER A 251 -3.17 5.64 4.95
CA SER A 251 -3.29 4.90 6.21
C SER A 251 -3.79 3.47 5.99
N LEU A 252 -4.53 3.23 4.89
CA LEU A 252 -5.04 1.91 4.54
C LEU A 252 -3.94 0.93 4.14
N ILE A 253 -2.82 1.39 3.56
CA ILE A 253 -1.74 0.47 3.18
C ILE A 253 -1.05 -0.10 4.42
N GLU A 254 -0.77 0.72 5.44
CA GLU A 254 -0.20 0.26 6.70
C GLU A 254 -1.17 -0.66 7.45
N ASN A 255 -2.42 -0.20 7.61
CA ASN A 255 -3.42 -0.88 8.44
C ASN A 255 -4.08 -2.08 7.75
N THR A 256 -4.08 -2.15 6.44
CA THR A 256 -4.72 -3.23 5.68
C THR A 256 -3.69 -4.06 4.95
N CYS A 257 -2.95 -3.48 4.00
CA CYS A 257 -2.02 -4.23 3.17
C CYS A 257 -0.88 -4.85 3.99
N ASN A 258 -0.06 -4.01 4.64
CA ASN A 258 1.14 -4.47 5.33
C ASN A 258 0.80 -5.34 6.54
N ARG A 259 -0.14 -4.90 7.37
CA ARG A 259 -0.58 -5.69 8.52
C ARG A 259 -1.26 -7.00 8.10
N GLU A 260 -2.11 -6.98 7.10
CA GLU A 260 -2.76 -8.19 6.60
C GLU A 260 -1.75 -9.17 6.01
N ALA A 261 -0.76 -8.68 5.22
CA ALA A 261 0.30 -9.52 4.68
C ALA A 261 1.10 -10.22 5.80
N LYS A 262 1.47 -9.49 6.84
CA LYS A 262 2.24 -10.03 7.98
C LYS A 262 1.40 -10.96 8.87
N GLU A 263 0.24 -10.50 9.34
CA GLU A 263 -0.56 -11.24 10.33
C GLU A 263 -1.41 -12.35 9.73
N GLN A 264 -1.91 -12.17 8.51
CA GLN A 264 -2.89 -13.08 7.93
C GLN A 264 -2.34 -13.93 6.80
N TRP A 265 -1.37 -13.44 6.05
CA TRP A 265 -0.75 -14.16 4.94
C TRP A 265 0.64 -14.70 5.28
N PHE A 266 1.09 -14.52 6.52
CA PHE A 266 2.36 -15.05 7.03
C PHE A 266 3.58 -14.57 6.22
N LEU A 267 3.61 -13.31 5.82
CA LEU A 267 4.71 -12.73 5.04
C LEU A 267 6.08 -13.00 5.70
N GLU A 268 6.18 -12.83 7.02
CA GLU A 268 7.42 -13.01 7.79
C GLU A 268 7.69 -14.49 8.18
N HIS A 269 6.87 -15.45 7.73
CA HIS A 269 7.07 -16.88 7.99
C HIS A 269 7.72 -17.57 6.77
N HIS A 270 8.96 -17.24 6.51
CA HIS A 270 9.68 -17.71 5.33
C HIS A 270 9.90 -19.23 5.36
N PRO A 271 9.61 -19.96 4.26
CA PRO A 271 9.81 -21.40 4.18
C PRO A 271 11.30 -21.79 4.10
N LYS A 272 12.17 -20.84 3.69
CA LYS A 272 13.62 -21.00 3.62
C LYS A 272 14.32 -19.74 4.11
N ARG A 273 15.48 -19.95 4.77
CA ARG A 273 16.32 -18.87 5.32
C ARG A 273 17.36 -18.39 4.31
N SER A 274 16.96 -18.18 3.06
CA SER A 274 17.79 -17.66 1.98
C SER A 274 17.09 -16.48 1.30
N GLU A 275 17.84 -15.59 0.71
CA GLU A 275 17.32 -14.42 -0.01
C GLU A 275 16.28 -14.83 -1.07
N ALA A 276 16.64 -15.77 -1.97
CA ALA A 276 15.71 -16.27 -2.97
C ALA A 276 14.43 -16.84 -2.36
N GLY A 277 14.54 -17.54 -1.21
CA GLY A 277 13.39 -18.08 -0.48
C GLY A 277 12.47 -16.98 0.03
N VAL A 278 13.01 -15.90 0.58
CA VAL A 278 12.26 -14.72 1.05
C VAL A 278 11.61 -14.00 -0.14
N ARG A 279 12.36 -13.70 -1.19
CA ARG A 279 11.84 -13.03 -2.39
C ARG A 279 10.68 -13.79 -3.03
N VAL A 280 10.84 -15.09 -3.25
CA VAL A 280 9.77 -15.95 -3.81
C VAL A 280 8.55 -15.99 -2.89
N HIS A 281 8.76 -16.10 -1.58
CA HIS A 281 7.67 -16.12 -0.60
C HIS A 281 6.89 -14.81 -0.63
N ALA A 282 7.56 -13.66 -0.59
CA ALA A 282 6.90 -12.35 -0.65
C ALA A 282 6.06 -12.18 -1.93
N TYR A 283 6.64 -12.47 -3.11
CA TYR A 283 5.88 -12.42 -4.37
C TYR A 283 4.68 -13.36 -4.35
N PHE A 284 4.84 -14.57 -3.82
CA PHE A 284 3.74 -15.55 -3.71
C PHE A 284 2.63 -15.06 -2.80
N VAL A 285 2.96 -14.48 -1.64
CA VAL A 285 2.01 -13.90 -0.70
C VAL A 285 1.19 -12.79 -1.39
N PHE A 286 1.83 -11.82 -2.01
CA PHE A 286 1.13 -10.72 -2.67
C PHE A 286 0.33 -11.16 -3.90
N MET A 287 0.79 -12.15 -4.64
CA MET A 287 0.03 -12.78 -5.72
C MET A 287 -1.25 -13.44 -5.18
N CYS A 288 -1.14 -14.20 -4.10
CA CYS A 288 -2.30 -14.83 -3.45
C CYS A 288 -3.29 -13.77 -2.93
N MET A 289 -2.80 -12.69 -2.33
CA MET A 289 -3.63 -11.56 -1.92
C MET A 289 -4.41 -10.99 -3.11
N ALA A 290 -3.74 -10.71 -4.24
CA ALA A 290 -4.38 -10.18 -5.43
C ALA A 290 -5.44 -11.13 -6.00
N LEU A 291 -5.16 -12.43 -6.08
CA LEU A 291 -6.11 -13.44 -6.55
C LEU A 291 -7.35 -13.53 -5.65
N VAL A 292 -7.18 -13.51 -4.33
CA VAL A 292 -8.31 -13.56 -3.37
C VAL A 292 -9.15 -12.30 -3.46
N VAL A 293 -8.52 -11.14 -3.61
CA VAL A 293 -9.25 -9.87 -3.81
C VAL A 293 -10.01 -9.89 -5.13
N GLY A 294 -9.38 -10.30 -6.23
CA GLY A 294 -10.04 -10.45 -7.54
C GLY A 294 -11.26 -11.38 -7.46
N PHE A 295 -11.10 -12.52 -6.81
CA PHE A 295 -12.21 -13.45 -6.57
C PHE A 295 -13.34 -12.83 -5.73
N ARG A 296 -12.99 -12.10 -4.67
CA ARG A 296 -13.94 -11.38 -3.83
C ARG A 296 -14.74 -10.34 -4.62
N VAL A 297 -14.05 -9.51 -5.39
CA VAL A 297 -14.70 -8.48 -6.23
C VAL A 297 -15.62 -9.13 -7.25
N HIS A 298 -15.18 -10.19 -7.92
CA HIS A 298 -15.99 -10.95 -8.87
C HIS A 298 -17.25 -11.52 -8.21
N ARG A 299 -17.14 -12.12 -7.03
CA ARG A 299 -18.29 -12.69 -6.30
C ARG A 299 -19.19 -11.64 -5.65
N SER A 300 -18.67 -10.52 -5.15
CA SER A 300 -19.50 -9.46 -4.59
C SER A 300 -20.34 -8.76 -5.66
N ASN A 301 -19.88 -8.78 -6.91
CA ASN A 301 -20.65 -8.31 -8.07
C ASN A 301 -21.71 -9.31 -8.54
N SER A 302 -21.70 -10.55 -8.02
CA SER A 302 -22.77 -11.51 -8.32
C SER A 302 -24.05 -11.14 -7.54
N ASP A 303 -25.21 -11.37 -8.18
CA ASP A 303 -26.52 -10.97 -7.66
C ASP A 303 -26.84 -11.43 -6.22
N ARG A 304 -26.21 -12.51 -5.75
CA ARG A 304 -26.37 -13.01 -4.38
C ARG A 304 -25.76 -12.10 -3.30
N ALA A 305 -24.68 -11.40 -3.59
CA ALA A 305 -24.07 -10.46 -2.65
C ALA A 305 -24.83 -9.14 -2.60
N ARG A 306 -25.32 -8.65 -3.76
CA ARG A 306 -26.20 -7.48 -3.86
C ARG A 306 -27.50 -7.62 -3.05
N LEU A 307 -28.11 -8.80 -3.08
CA LEU A 307 -29.36 -9.07 -2.36
C LEU A 307 -29.19 -9.15 -0.83
N ARG A 308 -27.98 -9.36 -0.32
CA ARG A 308 -27.73 -9.54 1.12
C ARG A 308 -27.11 -8.33 1.82
N GLY A 309 -26.68 -7.29 1.09
CA GLY A 309 -26.09 -6.07 1.66
C GLY A 309 -24.86 -6.31 2.56
N GLN A 310 -24.27 -7.51 2.53
CA GLN A 310 -23.15 -7.88 3.37
C GLN A 310 -21.88 -7.94 2.55
N GLU A 311 -20.99 -6.97 2.76
CA GLU A 311 -19.59 -7.13 2.35
C GLU A 311 -18.99 -8.31 3.11
N THR A 312 -18.56 -9.31 2.37
CA THR A 312 -17.89 -10.46 2.96
C THR A 312 -16.43 -10.08 3.21
N GLY A 313 -16.02 -9.95 4.45
CA GLY A 313 -14.65 -9.62 4.83
C GLY A 313 -13.65 -10.68 4.34
N ILE A 314 -12.41 -10.28 4.06
CA ILE A 314 -11.31 -11.16 3.60
C ILE A 314 -11.11 -12.35 4.53
N ALA A 315 -11.22 -12.15 5.85
CA ALA A 315 -11.13 -13.22 6.84
C ALA A 315 -12.16 -14.34 6.62
N ARG A 316 -13.38 -14.00 6.19
CA ARG A 316 -14.41 -14.98 5.87
C ARG A 316 -14.08 -15.75 4.59
N TYR A 317 -13.60 -15.06 3.54
CA TYR A 317 -13.16 -15.73 2.31
C TYR A 317 -12.00 -16.67 2.55
N ARG A 318 -11.00 -16.26 3.35
CA ARG A 318 -9.92 -17.16 3.76
C ARG A 318 -10.44 -18.40 4.48
N ARG A 319 -11.39 -18.22 5.40
CA ARG A 319 -12.00 -19.34 6.10
C ARG A 319 -12.74 -20.25 5.12
N GLU A 320 -13.53 -19.70 4.21
CA GLU A 320 -14.26 -20.47 3.21
C GLU A 320 -13.31 -21.18 2.24
N LEU A 321 -12.25 -20.52 1.75
CA LEU A 321 -11.21 -21.18 0.95
C LEU A 321 -10.52 -22.29 1.72
N ARG A 322 -10.21 -22.04 2.99
CA ARG A 322 -9.55 -23.00 3.86
C ARG A 322 -10.43 -24.21 4.17
N THR A 323 -11.72 -24.00 4.40
CA THR A 323 -12.67 -25.08 4.71
C THR A 323 -13.16 -25.83 3.48
N ASN A 324 -13.35 -25.13 2.36
CA ASN A 324 -13.93 -25.73 1.15
C ASN A 324 -12.91 -26.39 0.21
N ASN A 325 -11.62 -26.10 0.36
CA ASN A 325 -10.55 -26.66 -0.50
C ASN A 325 -9.76 -27.80 0.17
N TRP A 326 -10.01 -28.10 1.44
CA TRP A 326 -9.36 -29.19 2.12
C TRP A 326 -9.77 -30.59 1.57
N ASP A 327 -10.83 -30.66 0.80
CA ASP A 327 -11.28 -31.85 0.12
C ASP A 327 -10.70 -32.03 -1.28
N LYS A 328 -9.84 -31.10 -1.73
CA LYS A 328 -9.25 -31.11 -3.08
C LYS A 328 -7.74 -31.10 -3.05
N VAL A 329 -7.15 -31.90 -3.92
CA VAL A 329 -5.72 -31.95 -4.21
C VAL A 329 -5.49 -31.47 -5.64
N MET A 330 -4.58 -30.49 -5.82
CA MET A 330 -4.11 -30.07 -7.13
C MET A 330 -2.82 -30.81 -7.45
N VAL A 331 -2.80 -31.47 -8.59
CA VAL A 331 -1.62 -32.15 -9.12
C VAL A 331 -1.19 -31.44 -10.38
N PHE A 332 0.07 -31.01 -10.43
CA PHE A 332 0.67 -30.37 -11.60
C PHE A 332 1.75 -31.29 -12.17
N THR A 333 1.77 -31.37 -13.48
CA THR A 333 2.85 -31.98 -14.24
C THR A 333 3.36 -30.98 -15.28
N GLU A 334 4.37 -31.30 -16.05
CA GLU A 334 4.94 -30.38 -17.08
C GLU A 334 3.90 -30.03 -18.17
N GLU A 335 2.94 -30.91 -18.45
CA GLU A 335 1.99 -30.72 -19.54
C GLU A 335 0.52 -30.61 -19.08
N HIS A 336 0.20 -31.03 -17.86
CA HIS A 336 -1.18 -31.14 -17.40
C HIS A 336 -1.34 -30.73 -15.93
N PHE A 337 -2.54 -30.28 -15.59
CA PHE A 337 -2.95 -30.20 -14.20
C PHE A 337 -4.28 -30.90 -13.96
N GLY A 338 -4.47 -31.40 -12.74
CA GLY A 338 -5.72 -32.04 -12.31
C GLY A 338 -6.12 -31.57 -10.92
N ILE A 339 -7.43 -31.40 -10.71
CA ILE A 339 -8.01 -31.08 -9.39
C ILE A 339 -8.85 -32.28 -8.98
N PHE A 340 -8.44 -32.93 -7.92
CA PHE A 340 -9.07 -34.13 -7.36
C PHE A 340 -9.68 -33.84 -6.01
N ARG A 341 -10.77 -34.50 -5.65
CA ARG A 341 -11.16 -34.57 -4.23
C ARG A 341 -10.19 -35.49 -3.49
N ASN A 342 -10.00 -35.25 -2.21
CA ASN A 342 -9.06 -36.04 -1.39
C ASN A 342 -9.32 -37.56 -1.51
N TYR A 343 -10.58 -37.98 -1.53
CA TYR A 343 -10.94 -39.40 -1.67
C TYR A 343 -10.63 -39.92 -3.09
N GLU A 344 -10.83 -39.13 -4.14
CA GLU A 344 -10.48 -39.48 -5.53
C GLU A 344 -8.97 -39.66 -5.66
N PHE A 345 -8.20 -38.71 -5.10
CA PHE A 345 -6.74 -38.78 -5.07
C PHE A 345 -6.25 -40.00 -4.31
N ALA A 346 -6.87 -40.33 -3.18
CA ALA A 346 -6.55 -41.53 -2.41
C ALA A 346 -6.90 -42.82 -3.17
N LEU A 347 -8.03 -42.87 -3.86
CA LEU A 347 -8.45 -44.01 -4.70
C LEU A 347 -7.50 -44.25 -5.88
N LEU A 348 -6.96 -43.17 -6.47
CA LEU A 348 -5.94 -43.23 -7.53
C LEU A 348 -4.55 -43.66 -6.99
N GLY A 349 -4.44 -43.97 -5.71
CA GLY A 349 -3.18 -44.36 -5.08
C GLY A 349 -2.27 -43.21 -4.68
N GLY A 350 -2.78 -41.96 -4.63
CA GLY A 350 -2.07 -40.81 -4.16
C GLY A 350 -0.74 -40.60 -4.88
N LEU A 351 0.37 -40.65 -4.15
CA LEU A 351 1.71 -40.45 -4.72
C LEU A 351 2.13 -41.51 -5.75
N SER A 352 1.40 -42.64 -5.87
CA SER A 352 1.72 -43.65 -6.88
C SER A 352 1.39 -43.19 -8.29
N VAL A 353 0.43 -42.27 -8.46
CA VAL A 353 0.11 -41.61 -9.75
C VAL A 353 1.33 -40.86 -10.25
N LEU A 354 1.96 -40.04 -9.39
CA LEU A 354 3.18 -39.27 -9.72
C LEU A 354 4.39 -40.21 -9.96
N ARG A 355 4.46 -41.39 -9.29
CA ARG A 355 5.52 -42.38 -9.53
C ARG A 355 5.34 -43.06 -10.87
N ASN A 356 4.13 -43.31 -11.33
CA ASN A 356 3.86 -43.97 -12.62
C ASN A 356 4.22 -43.04 -13.79
N GLU A 357 3.98 -41.75 -13.67
CA GLU A 357 4.41 -40.73 -14.64
C GLU A 357 5.95 -40.77 -14.82
N ARG A 358 6.70 -40.87 -13.73
CA ARG A 358 8.19 -41.06 -13.79
C ARG A 358 8.64 -42.35 -14.45
N LYS A 359 7.74 -43.33 -14.64
CA LYS A 359 7.98 -44.59 -15.36
C LYS A 359 7.57 -44.56 -16.83
N GLY A 360 7.21 -43.38 -17.36
CA GLY A 360 6.89 -43.19 -18.78
C GLY A 360 5.41 -43.32 -19.14
N GLU A 361 4.49 -43.48 -18.19
CA GLU A 361 3.06 -43.28 -18.45
C GLU A 361 2.70 -41.84 -18.13
N SER A 362 2.11 -41.13 -19.10
CA SER A 362 1.66 -39.75 -18.86
C SER A 362 0.46 -39.73 -17.90
N LEU A 363 0.37 -38.68 -17.08
CA LEU A 363 -0.74 -38.49 -16.16
C LEU A 363 -2.10 -38.57 -16.88
N ALA A 364 -2.19 -38.06 -18.13
CA ALA A 364 -3.39 -38.13 -18.95
C ALA A 364 -3.86 -39.58 -19.18
N VAL A 365 -2.95 -40.48 -19.50
CA VAL A 365 -3.25 -41.90 -19.73
C VAL A 365 -3.70 -42.58 -18.44
N VAL A 366 -3.06 -42.24 -17.32
CA VAL A 366 -3.44 -42.80 -16.00
C VAL A 366 -4.83 -42.27 -15.60
N LEU A 367 -5.13 -41.01 -15.80
CA LEU A 367 -6.43 -40.42 -15.47
C LEU A 367 -7.56 -41.00 -16.33
N GLU A 368 -7.34 -41.15 -17.64
CA GLU A 368 -8.29 -41.76 -18.56
C GLU A 368 -8.63 -43.21 -18.17
N ARG A 369 -7.62 -44.01 -17.74
CA ARG A 369 -7.83 -45.37 -17.23
C ARG A 369 -8.77 -45.41 -16.03
N TYR A 370 -8.81 -44.37 -15.20
CA TYR A 370 -9.67 -44.27 -14.03
C TYR A 370 -10.94 -43.40 -14.29
N GLY A 371 -11.22 -43.05 -15.56
CA GLY A 371 -12.41 -42.29 -15.93
C GLY A 371 -12.41 -40.84 -15.46
N VAL A 372 -11.26 -40.30 -15.14
CA VAL A 372 -11.10 -38.88 -14.74
C VAL A 372 -10.68 -38.04 -15.97
N PRO A 373 -11.47 -37.08 -16.40
CA PRO A 373 -11.09 -36.26 -17.54
C PRO A 373 -9.86 -35.42 -17.24
N ALA A 374 -8.79 -35.61 -18.02
CA ALA A 374 -7.61 -34.76 -17.95
C ALA A 374 -7.90 -33.39 -18.61
N GLN A 375 -7.75 -32.31 -17.86
CA GLN A 375 -7.81 -30.97 -18.41
C GLN A 375 -6.41 -30.58 -18.90
N ARG A 376 -6.28 -30.23 -20.17
CA ARG A 376 -5.05 -29.65 -20.70
C ARG A 376 -4.90 -28.22 -20.19
N ALA A 377 -3.70 -27.86 -19.74
CA ALA A 377 -3.36 -26.47 -19.55
C ALA A 377 -3.33 -25.83 -20.95
N ASP A 378 -4.27 -24.94 -21.22
CA ASP A 378 -4.21 -24.15 -22.46
C ASP A 378 -2.94 -23.32 -22.43
N SER A 379 -2.05 -23.63 -23.37
CA SER A 379 -0.85 -22.83 -23.65
C SER A 379 -1.31 -21.57 -24.37
N SER A 380 -1.70 -20.55 -23.60
CA SER A 380 -1.90 -19.19 -24.10
C SER A 380 -0.88 -18.24 -23.48
#